data_7052188f5e4573e04066cc38a9115692
#
_entry.id   7052188f5e4573e04066cc38a9115692
#
_cell.length_a   1.000
_cell.length_b   1.000
_cell.length_c   1.000
_cell.angle_alpha   90.00
_cell.angle_beta   90.00
_cell.angle_gamma   90.00
#
_symmetry.space_group_name_H-M   'P 1'
#
loop_
_entity.id
_entity.type
_entity.pdbx_description
1 polymer ?
#
loop_
_entity_poly.entity_id
_entity_poly.type
_entity_poly.pdbx_seq_one_letter_code
_entity_poly.pdbx_strand_id
1 'polypeptide(L)'
;MDRQKPTLVIMAAGMGSRFGGLKQIEPVDPEGHILIDFSLYDAWRAGFRDVVFIIKREMEAEFRECIGDRMEQYFHVSYVYQDLDRLPEGIEAPEGRTKPWGTGHALACCKGVVNGPFAVINADDFYGRTAFSEIYDFLAAQTDESKYAMVGYRLKNTVTEFGSVARGVCEIEDGMLTGVTERTKIFKKGADAEYTEDGEHFFPLAGDTIVSMNLWGFSARVLDELWNRMGAFLTEAMKTNPLKCEYFLPFVVNEQLADKSASVQVLPCEETWYGVTYREDLASVKEAVAKMKADGIYTEELWK
;
A
#
# COMPACT_ATOMS: atom_id res chain seq x y z
N MET A 1 -25.57 -16.37 -3.19
CA MET A 1 -24.25 -16.36 -3.83
C MET A 1 -23.22 -16.53 -2.72
N ASP A 2 -22.33 -17.51 -2.85
CA ASP A 2 -21.24 -17.63 -1.89
C ASP A 2 -20.38 -16.37 -1.97
N ARG A 3 -20.12 -15.73 -0.83
CA ARG A 3 -19.20 -14.57 -0.77
C ARG A 3 -17.82 -15.02 -1.18
N GLN A 4 -17.15 -14.23 -2.02
CA GLN A 4 -15.75 -14.48 -2.34
C GLN A 4 -14.89 -14.28 -1.08
N LYS A 5 -13.75 -14.98 -1.03
CA LYS A 5 -12.79 -14.83 0.06
C LYS A 5 -11.60 -14.01 -0.46
N PRO A 6 -11.58 -12.70 -0.20
CA PRO A 6 -10.48 -11.86 -0.66
C PRO A 6 -9.16 -12.22 0.02
N THR A 7 -8.07 -12.10 -0.73
CA THR A 7 -6.69 -12.20 -0.23
C THR A 7 -6.17 -10.81 0.17
N LEU A 8 -5.40 -10.72 1.23
CA LEU A 8 -4.63 -9.52 1.55
C LEU A 8 -3.22 -9.63 0.98
N VAL A 9 -2.83 -8.70 0.12
CA VAL A 9 -1.48 -8.60 -0.45
C VAL A 9 -0.74 -7.45 0.23
N ILE A 10 0.43 -7.71 0.79
CA ILE A 10 1.20 -6.73 1.55
C ILE A 10 2.54 -6.49 0.88
N MET A 11 2.79 -5.25 0.46
CA MET A 11 4.05 -4.82 -0.13
C MET A 11 5.08 -4.56 0.96
N ALA A 12 5.95 -5.53 1.23
CA ALA A 12 6.93 -5.51 2.31
C ALA A 12 8.40 -5.49 1.83
N ALA A 13 8.66 -5.47 0.52
CA ALA A 13 10.01 -5.52 -0.04
C ALA A 13 10.90 -4.31 0.35
N GLY A 14 10.30 -3.20 0.77
CA GLY A 14 10.98 -2.00 1.29
C GLY A 14 11.08 -1.94 2.81
N MET A 15 10.43 -2.85 3.53
CA MET A 15 10.32 -2.82 4.98
C MET A 15 11.69 -2.93 5.66
N GLY A 16 11.89 -2.12 6.68
CA GLY A 16 13.16 -2.10 7.42
C GLY A 16 14.32 -1.39 6.74
N SER A 17 14.23 -1.05 5.45
CA SER A 17 15.34 -0.41 4.72
C SER A 17 15.79 0.92 5.33
N ARG A 18 14.86 1.68 5.94
CA ARG A 18 15.14 2.95 6.64
C ARG A 18 15.77 2.76 8.01
N PHE A 19 15.65 1.57 8.62
CA PHE A 19 16.06 1.26 9.98
C PHE A 19 17.30 0.36 10.06
N GLY A 20 17.86 -0.05 8.92
CA GLY A 20 19.03 -0.93 8.87
C GLY A 20 18.69 -2.42 9.00
N GLY A 21 17.42 -2.80 8.82
CA GLY A 21 16.91 -4.17 8.84
C GLY A 21 15.59 -4.30 9.58
N LEU A 22 14.92 -5.44 9.42
CA LEU A 22 13.62 -5.71 10.05
C LEU A 22 13.72 -5.76 11.58
N LYS A 23 14.79 -6.33 12.12
CA LYS A 23 15.05 -6.42 13.57
C LYS A 23 15.28 -5.06 14.26
N GLN A 24 15.46 -3.99 13.46
CA GLN A 24 15.64 -2.64 13.95
C GLN A 24 14.33 -1.81 13.92
N ILE A 25 13.22 -2.42 13.49
CA ILE A 25 11.90 -1.76 13.54
C ILE A 25 11.46 -1.70 15.00
N GLU A 26 11.30 -0.48 15.50
CA GLU A 26 10.92 -0.26 16.89
C GLU A 26 9.44 -0.60 17.12
N PRO A 27 9.10 -1.28 18.24
CA PRO A 27 7.73 -1.47 18.65
C PRO A 27 7.00 -0.15 18.91
N VAL A 28 5.69 -0.16 18.63
CA VAL A 28 4.82 1.01 18.84
C VAL A 28 4.00 0.92 20.14
N ASP A 29 4.14 -0.18 20.87
CA ASP A 29 3.51 -0.37 22.18
C ASP A 29 4.41 -1.18 23.14
N PRO A 30 4.06 -1.25 24.44
CA PRO A 30 4.81 -2.00 25.46
C PRO A 30 4.83 -3.51 25.24
N GLU A 31 3.83 -4.06 24.55
CA GLU A 31 3.69 -5.51 24.26
C GLU A 31 4.58 -5.96 23.11
N GLY A 32 5.21 -5.02 22.41
CA GLY A 32 6.19 -5.30 21.36
C GLY A 32 5.58 -5.36 19.95
N HIS A 33 4.34 -4.90 19.75
CA HIS A 33 3.74 -4.86 18.42
C HIS A 33 4.36 -3.75 17.57
N ILE A 34 4.49 -4.04 16.27
CA ILE A 34 4.90 -3.07 15.24
C ILE A 34 3.68 -2.69 14.37
N LEU A 35 3.78 -1.65 13.55
CA LEU A 35 2.62 -1.12 12.82
C LEU A 35 1.88 -2.17 11.99
N ILE A 36 2.61 -3.07 11.32
CA ILE A 36 2.00 -4.12 10.50
C ILE A 36 1.13 -5.08 11.33
N ASP A 37 1.41 -5.27 12.61
CA ASP A 37 0.61 -6.16 13.47
C ASP A 37 -0.83 -5.63 13.61
N PHE A 38 -1.01 -4.31 13.68
CA PHE A 38 -2.33 -3.67 13.72
C PHE A 38 -3.06 -3.81 12.39
N SER A 39 -2.38 -3.59 11.26
CA SER A 39 -2.97 -3.77 9.93
C SER A 39 -3.39 -5.23 9.69
N LEU A 40 -2.58 -6.20 10.09
CA LEU A 40 -2.92 -7.62 10.03
C LEU A 40 -4.09 -7.98 10.94
N TYR A 41 -4.11 -7.44 12.17
CA TYR A 41 -5.19 -7.66 13.11
C TYR A 41 -6.53 -7.11 12.58
N ASP A 42 -6.53 -5.90 12.05
CA ASP A 42 -7.73 -5.30 11.47
C ASP A 42 -8.21 -6.06 10.24
N ALA A 43 -7.30 -6.50 9.38
CA ALA A 43 -7.61 -7.35 8.24
C ALA A 43 -8.23 -8.70 8.67
N TRP A 44 -7.67 -9.35 9.69
CA TRP A 44 -8.22 -10.58 10.24
C TRP A 44 -9.62 -10.37 10.79
N ARG A 45 -9.86 -9.27 11.51
CA ARG A 45 -11.19 -8.90 12.02
C ARG A 45 -12.18 -8.59 10.91
N ALA A 46 -11.74 -7.99 9.80
CA ALA A 46 -12.57 -7.75 8.63
C ALA A 46 -12.98 -9.04 7.89
N GLY A 47 -12.20 -10.12 8.04
CA GLY A 47 -12.51 -11.42 7.46
C GLY A 47 -11.44 -12.00 6.55
N PHE A 48 -10.34 -11.30 6.29
CA PHE A 48 -9.20 -11.84 5.54
C PHE A 48 -8.62 -13.06 6.26
N ARG A 49 -8.29 -14.11 5.50
CA ARG A 49 -7.67 -15.35 6.02
C ARG A 49 -6.49 -15.81 5.19
N ASP A 50 -6.35 -15.28 3.98
CA ASP A 50 -5.23 -15.52 3.07
C ASP A 50 -4.40 -14.25 2.98
N VAL A 51 -3.10 -14.34 3.22
CA VAL A 51 -2.15 -13.23 3.16
C VAL A 51 -0.99 -13.59 2.24
N VAL A 52 -0.64 -12.68 1.35
CA VAL A 52 0.54 -12.78 0.49
C VAL A 52 1.48 -11.63 0.82
N PHE A 53 2.67 -11.95 1.30
CA PHE A 53 3.73 -10.95 1.50
C PHE A 53 4.62 -10.87 0.27
N ILE A 54 4.74 -9.66 -0.28
CA ILE A 54 5.70 -9.35 -1.34
C ILE A 54 6.99 -8.87 -0.65
N ILE A 55 8.03 -9.67 -0.71
CA ILE A 55 9.31 -9.42 -0.05
C ILE A 55 10.47 -9.51 -1.05
N LYS A 56 11.67 -9.17 -0.62
CA LYS A 56 12.89 -9.54 -1.33
C LYS A 56 13.35 -10.91 -0.83
N ARG A 57 13.94 -11.71 -1.72
CA ARG A 57 14.39 -13.07 -1.40
C ARG A 57 15.43 -13.09 -0.26
N GLU A 58 16.34 -12.13 -0.27
CA GLU A 58 17.38 -12.02 0.76
C GLU A 58 16.85 -11.70 2.17
N MET A 59 15.63 -11.18 2.29
CA MET A 59 15.06 -10.86 3.62
C MET A 59 14.08 -11.93 4.13
N GLU A 60 13.84 -13.00 3.40
CA GLU A 60 12.82 -14.00 3.74
C GLU A 60 13.00 -14.59 5.14
N ALA A 61 14.21 -15.04 5.46
CA ALA A 61 14.47 -15.69 6.76
C ALA A 61 14.20 -14.74 7.93
N GLU A 62 14.66 -13.49 7.84
CA GLU A 62 14.42 -12.47 8.87
C GLU A 62 12.93 -12.06 8.93
N PHE A 63 12.28 -11.97 7.77
CA PHE A 63 10.85 -11.63 7.70
C PHE A 63 9.98 -12.71 8.34
N ARG A 64 10.27 -13.98 8.08
CA ARG A 64 9.58 -15.10 8.72
C ARG A 64 9.76 -15.06 10.24
N GLU A 65 10.99 -14.93 10.72
CA GLU A 65 11.28 -14.84 12.15
C GLU A 65 10.55 -13.69 12.84
N CYS A 66 10.53 -12.50 12.23
CA CYS A 66 9.94 -11.30 12.83
C CYS A 66 8.41 -11.23 12.71
N ILE A 67 7.84 -11.69 11.60
CA ILE A 67 6.43 -11.48 11.25
C ILE A 67 5.77 -12.78 10.79
N GLY A 68 6.29 -13.42 9.76
CA GLY A 68 5.61 -14.46 9.01
C GLY A 68 5.16 -15.65 9.85
N ASP A 69 6.08 -16.25 10.61
CA ASP A 69 5.80 -17.47 11.39
C ASP A 69 4.75 -17.23 12.49
N ARG A 70 4.69 -16.00 13.05
CA ARG A 70 3.62 -15.63 13.98
C ARG A 70 2.26 -15.56 13.29
N MET A 71 2.22 -15.09 12.06
CA MET A 71 0.98 -14.87 11.30
C MET A 71 0.40 -16.17 10.74
N GLU A 72 1.19 -17.22 10.59
CA GLU A 72 0.72 -18.55 10.16
C GLU A 72 -0.31 -19.18 11.12
N GLN A 73 -0.40 -18.68 12.36
CA GLN A 73 -1.43 -19.09 13.32
C GLN A 73 -2.82 -18.52 12.99
N TYR A 74 -2.90 -17.44 12.23
CA TYR A 74 -4.13 -16.67 11.96
C TYR A 74 -4.50 -16.63 10.49
N PHE A 75 -3.50 -16.81 9.59
CA PHE A 75 -3.65 -16.71 8.14
C PHE A 75 -3.00 -17.90 7.43
N HIS A 76 -3.50 -18.18 6.24
CA HIS A 76 -2.74 -18.92 5.24
C HIS A 76 -1.74 -17.95 4.60
N VAL A 77 -0.48 -18.06 4.98
CA VAL A 77 0.59 -17.16 4.55
C VAL A 77 1.27 -17.70 3.30
N SER A 78 1.47 -16.82 2.33
CA SER A 78 2.25 -17.08 1.12
C SER A 78 3.27 -15.96 0.88
N TYR A 79 4.35 -16.27 0.18
CA TYR A 79 5.41 -15.31 -0.14
C TYR A 79 5.58 -15.17 -1.63
N VAL A 80 5.76 -13.94 -2.08
CA VAL A 80 6.08 -13.58 -3.45
C VAL A 80 7.34 -12.72 -3.43
N TYR A 81 8.24 -12.95 -4.38
CA TYR A 81 9.52 -12.25 -4.41
C TYR A 81 9.51 -11.19 -5.50
N GLN A 82 9.85 -9.95 -5.12
CA GLN A 82 10.08 -8.84 -6.03
C GLN A 82 11.55 -8.85 -6.48
N ASP A 83 11.91 -9.89 -7.26
CA ASP A 83 13.26 -10.00 -7.81
C ASP A 83 13.44 -9.05 -9.00
N LEU A 84 14.64 -8.46 -9.15
CA LEU A 84 14.91 -7.45 -10.19
C LEU A 84 14.88 -8.00 -11.63
N ASP A 85 15.12 -9.30 -11.79
CA ASP A 85 15.12 -10.02 -13.06
C ASP A 85 13.75 -10.63 -13.42
N ARG A 86 12.76 -10.51 -12.55
CA ARG A 86 11.39 -10.96 -12.83
C ARG A 86 10.68 -9.94 -13.74
N LEU A 87 11.00 -9.96 -15.01
CA LEU A 87 10.57 -9.01 -16.01
C LEU A 87 9.87 -9.72 -17.20
N PRO A 88 9.07 -9.00 -17.99
CA PRO A 88 8.52 -9.52 -19.23
C PRO A 88 9.62 -9.96 -20.20
N GLU A 89 9.28 -10.92 -21.09
CA GLU A 89 10.19 -11.41 -22.11
C GLU A 89 10.79 -10.27 -22.94
N GLY A 90 12.10 -10.31 -23.16
CA GLY A 90 12.85 -9.32 -23.94
C GLY A 90 13.23 -8.05 -23.14
N ILE A 91 12.88 -7.97 -21.86
CA ILE A 91 13.33 -6.88 -20.98
C ILE A 91 14.37 -7.43 -19.99
N GLU A 92 15.51 -6.77 -19.92
CA GLU A 92 16.59 -7.12 -19.00
C GLU A 92 16.87 -5.97 -18.01
N ALA A 93 17.21 -6.33 -16.79
CA ALA A 93 17.61 -5.35 -15.79
C ALA A 93 18.96 -4.73 -16.20
N PRO A 94 19.07 -3.39 -16.23
CA PRO A 94 20.35 -2.74 -16.56
C PRO A 94 21.41 -3.06 -15.52
N GLU A 95 22.64 -3.21 -16.00
CA GLU A 95 23.80 -3.41 -15.12
C GLU A 95 23.89 -2.28 -14.06
N GLY A 96 24.13 -2.67 -12.81
CA GLY A 96 24.23 -1.75 -11.67
C GLY A 96 22.89 -1.28 -11.09
N ARG A 97 21.74 -1.74 -11.62
CA ARG A 97 20.45 -1.44 -10.98
C ARG A 97 20.26 -2.23 -9.69
N THR A 98 20.01 -1.53 -8.61
CA THR A 98 19.67 -2.10 -7.28
C THR A 98 18.28 -1.68 -6.81
N LYS A 99 17.71 -0.63 -7.42
CA LYS A 99 16.39 -0.10 -7.05
C LYS A 99 15.28 -1.02 -7.57
N PRO A 100 14.29 -1.42 -6.72
CA PRO A 100 13.10 -2.14 -7.17
C PRO A 100 12.35 -1.37 -8.27
N TRP A 101 11.56 -2.10 -9.06
CA TRP A 101 10.86 -1.54 -10.21
C TRP A 101 9.56 -0.79 -9.84
N GLY A 102 9.24 -0.64 -8.57
CA GLY A 102 8.06 0.08 -8.09
C GLY A 102 6.89 -0.84 -7.70
N THR A 103 5.78 -0.21 -7.27
CA THR A 103 4.62 -0.90 -6.69
C THR A 103 3.83 -1.71 -7.74
N GLY A 104 3.77 -1.25 -8.98
CA GLY A 104 3.14 -1.99 -10.07
C GLY A 104 3.86 -3.30 -10.38
N HIS A 105 5.21 -3.27 -10.39
CA HIS A 105 6.00 -4.49 -10.55
C HIS A 105 5.83 -5.43 -9.35
N ALA A 106 5.82 -4.90 -8.13
CA ALA A 106 5.61 -5.72 -6.93
C ALA A 106 4.32 -6.53 -7.04
N LEU A 107 3.20 -5.86 -7.41
CA LEU A 107 1.93 -6.55 -7.63
C LEU A 107 1.97 -7.51 -8.81
N ALA A 108 2.58 -7.13 -9.94
CA ALA A 108 2.70 -8.01 -11.10
C ALA A 108 3.40 -9.34 -10.77
N CYS A 109 4.29 -9.32 -9.77
CA CYS A 109 4.91 -10.53 -9.24
C CYS A 109 3.91 -11.50 -8.56
N CYS A 110 2.71 -11.06 -8.21
CA CYS A 110 1.67 -11.93 -7.64
C CYS A 110 0.92 -12.75 -8.71
N LYS A 111 1.16 -12.50 -10.01
CA LYS A 111 0.53 -13.25 -11.10
C LYS A 111 0.81 -14.75 -10.96
N GLY A 112 -0.26 -15.55 -11.01
CA GLY A 112 -0.22 -17.01 -10.82
C GLY A 112 -0.22 -17.46 -9.36
N VAL A 113 -0.11 -16.55 -8.39
CA VAL A 113 -0.23 -16.84 -6.95
C VAL A 113 -1.59 -16.35 -6.43
N VAL A 114 -1.97 -15.12 -6.74
CA VAL A 114 -3.27 -14.56 -6.38
C VAL A 114 -4.23 -14.77 -7.57
N ASN A 115 -5.31 -15.53 -7.35
CA ASN A 115 -6.23 -15.93 -8.41
C ASN A 115 -7.68 -15.45 -8.16
N GLY A 116 -7.94 -14.70 -7.11
CA GLY A 116 -9.23 -14.14 -6.72
C GLY A 116 -9.16 -12.65 -6.44
N PRO A 117 -10.25 -12.05 -5.91
CA PRO A 117 -10.22 -10.67 -5.46
C PRO A 117 -9.21 -10.49 -4.32
N PHE A 118 -8.56 -9.34 -4.28
CA PHE A 118 -7.57 -9.06 -3.26
C PHE A 118 -7.50 -7.58 -2.91
N ALA A 119 -7.15 -7.29 -1.66
CA ALA A 119 -6.73 -5.96 -1.25
C ALA A 119 -5.20 -5.88 -1.26
N VAL A 120 -4.65 -4.70 -1.52
CA VAL A 120 -3.22 -4.42 -1.40
C VAL A 120 -2.97 -3.27 -0.42
N ILE A 121 -1.91 -3.41 0.38
CA ILE A 121 -1.43 -2.39 1.33
C ILE A 121 0.10 -2.31 1.34
N ASN A 122 0.63 -1.23 1.89
CA ASN A 122 2.03 -1.14 2.29
C ASN A 122 2.22 -1.77 3.69
N ALA A 123 3.37 -2.35 3.96
CA ALA A 123 3.68 -3.00 5.22
C ALA A 123 4.02 -2.03 6.36
N ASP A 124 4.42 -0.80 6.03
CA ASP A 124 4.89 0.23 6.97
C ASP A 124 3.83 1.30 7.29
N ASP A 125 2.59 1.08 6.87
CA ASP A 125 1.46 1.99 7.08
C ASP A 125 0.41 1.39 8.03
N PHE A 126 -0.19 2.26 8.87
CA PHE A 126 -1.39 1.97 9.63
C PHE A 126 -2.60 2.57 8.93
N TYR A 127 -3.61 1.75 8.64
CA TYR A 127 -4.76 2.14 7.82
C TYR A 127 -6.03 2.40 8.63
N GLY A 128 -6.14 1.79 9.82
CA GLY A 128 -7.33 1.84 10.64
C GLY A 128 -8.37 0.77 10.29
N ARG A 129 -9.17 0.45 11.29
CA ARG A 129 -10.09 -0.70 11.26
C ARG A 129 -11.18 -0.58 10.20
N THR A 130 -11.75 0.61 10.05
CA THR A 130 -12.86 0.86 9.12
C THR A 130 -12.42 0.63 7.68
N ALA A 131 -11.21 1.03 7.32
CA ALA A 131 -10.65 0.85 5.99
C ALA A 131 -10.62 -0.63 5.55
N PHE A 132 -10.23 -1.54 6.44
CA PHE A 132 -10.20 -2.97 6.15
C PHE A 132 -11.59 -3.57 6.01
N SER A 133 -12.55 -3.12 6.81
CA SER A 133 -13.94 -3.59 6.71
C SER A 133 -14.58 -3.17 5.39
N GLU A 134 -14.44 -1.91 5.01
CA GLU A 134 -14.98 -1.36 3.76
C GLU A 134 -14.42 -2.07 2.52
N ILE A 135 -13.09 -2.23 2.45
CA ILE A 135 -12.48 -2.88 1.30
C ILE A 135 -12.79 -4.38 1.24
N TYR A 136 -12.87 -5.06 2.39
CA TYR A 136 -13.25 -6.46 2.45
C TYR A 136 -14.67 -6.67 1.95
N ASP A 137 -15.64 -5.88 2.44
CA ASP A 137 -17.05 -6.01 2.05
C ASP A 137 -17.25 -5.72 0.56
N PHE A 138 -16.57 -4.72 0.01
CA PHE A 138 -16.56 -4.47 -1.43
C PHE A 138 -16.07 -5.69 -2.20
N LEU A 139 -14.90 -6.21 -1.87
CA LEU A 139 -14.27 -7.34 -2.58
C LEU A 139 -15.08 -8.63 -2.45
N ALA A 140 -15.64 -8.90 -1.26
CA ALA A 140 -16.43 -10.10 -1.02
C ALA A 140 -17.76 -10.10 -1.79
N ALA A 141 -18.30 -8.92 -2.13
CA ALA A 141 -19.55 -8.76 -2.88
C ALA A 141 -19.33 -8.60 -4.39
N GLN A 142 -18.14 -8.19 -4.82
CA GLN A 142 -17.88 -7.83 -6.22
C GLN A 142 -17.67 -9.05 -7.10
N THR A 143 -18.38 -9.11 -8.24
CA THR A 143 -18.28 -10.18 -9.24
C THR A 143 -17.82 -9.69 -10.62
N ASP A 144 -17.81 -8.38 -10.83
CA ASP A 144 -17.37 -7.76 -12.07
C ASP A 144 -15.85 -7.46 -11.98
N GLU A 145 -15.06 -8.20 -12.73
CA GLU A 145 -13.59 -8.11 -12.67
C GLU A 145 -13.02 -6.77 -13.16
N SER A 146 -13.83 -5.92 -13.81
CA SER A 146 -13.44 -4.59 -14.24
C SER A 146 -13.70 -3.51 -13.18
N LYS A 147 -14.34 -3.85 -12.07
CA LYS A 147 -14.65 -2.92 -10.98
C LYS A 147 -13.69 -3.09 -9.83
N TYR A 148 -12.93 -2.06 -9.58
CA TYR A 148 -11.97 -1.95 -8.49
C TYR A 148 -12.48 -0.99 -7.42
N ALA A 149 -11.80 -0.95 -6.29
CA ALA A 149 -12.02 0.06 -5.26
C ALA A 149 -10.70 0.62 -4.72
N MET A 150 -10.77 1.80 -4.14
CA MET A 150 -9.68 2.42 -3.41
C MET A 150 -10.23 3.05 -2.14
N VAL A 151 -9.57 2.84 -1.01
CA VAL A 151 -9.91 3.57 0.22
C VAL A 151 -9.31 4.96 0.15
N GLY A 152 -10.18 5.97 0.15
CA GLY A 152 -9.81 7.38 0.05
C GLY A 152 -9.75 8.04 1.41
N TYR A 153 -8.57 8.57 1.77
CA TYR A 153 -8.34 9.28 3.03
C TYR A 153 -8.37 10.79 2.80
N ARG A 154 -8.77 11.55 3.83
CA ARG A 154 -8.59 13.00 3.80
C ARG A 154 -7.12 13.35 3.98
N LEU A 155 -6.58 14.21 3.13
CA LEU A 155 -5.16 14.60 3.13
C LEU A 155 -4.69 15.05 4.52
N LYS A 156 -5.50 15.87 5.22
CA LYS A 156 -5.18 16.36 6.58
C LYS A 156 -4.96 15.26 7.61
N ASN A 157 -5.53 14.06 7.38
CA ASN A 157 -5.38 12.89 8.23
C ASN A 157 -4.15 12.03 7.85
N THR A 158 -3.34 12.44 6.87
CA THR A 158 -2.24 11.64 6.30
C THR A 158 -0.92 12.38 6.20
N VAL A 159 -0.82 13.57 6.75
CA VAL A 159 0.40 14.40 6.73
C VAL A 159 1.06 14.44 8.10
N THR A 160 2.38 14.67 8.14
CA THR A 160 3.17 14.82 9.37
C THR A 160 3.65 16.24 9.54
N GLU A 161 4.02 16.60 10.79
CA GLU A 161 4.64 17.90 11.13
C GLU A 161 6.15 17.92 10.81
N PHE A 162 6.77 16.75 10.58
CA PHE A 162 8.23 16.61 10.58
C PHE A 162 8.87 16.68 9.18
N GLY A 163 8.07 16.82 8.14
CA GLY A 163 8.59 16.93 6.78
C GLY A 163 7.57 16.65 5.70
N SER A 164 8.04 16.29 4.52
CA SER A 164 7.16 15.97 3.40
C SER A 164 6.75 14.51 3.37
N VAL A 165 5.57 14.26 2.84
CA VAL A 165 5.05 12.93 2.53
C VAL A 165 4.74 12.80 1.04
N ALA A 166 4.66 11.56 0.54
CA ALA A 166 4.20 11.26 -0.81
C ALA A 166 2.78 10.68 -0.77
N ARG A 167 1.86 11.20 -1.61
CA ARG A 167 0.46 10.74 -1.67
C ARG A 167 -0.06 10.76 -3.11
N GLY A 168 -0.89 9.79 -3.43
CA GLY A 168 -1.69 9.81 -4.65
C GLY A 168 -2.87 10.77 -4.50
N VAL A 169 -2.78 11.99 -5.02
CA VAL A 169 -3.87 12.97 -5.00
C VAL A 169 -4.92 12.55 -6.02
N CYS A 170 -6.17 12.37 -5.56
CA CYS A 170 -7.26 11.80 -6.34
C CYS A 170 -8.17 12.87 -6.93
N GLU A 171 -8.59 12.64 -8.17
CA GLU A 171 -9.69 13.33 -8.85
C GLU A 171 -10.91 12.40 -8.81
N ILE A 172 -12.07 12.90 -8.37
CA ILE A 172 -13.25 12.07 -8.09
C ILE A 172 -14.50 12.77 -8.64
N GLU A 173 -15.31 11.99 -9.36
CA GLU A 173 -16.65 12.40 -9.82
C GLU A 173 -17.67 11.33 -9.39
N ASP A 174 -18.75 11.73 -8.75
CA ASP A 174 -19.84 10.85 -8.30
C ASP A 174 -19.38 9.60 -7.50
N GLY A 175 -18.32 9.77 -6.67
CA GLY A 175 -17.75 8.68 -5.88
C GLY A 175 -16.83 7.74 -6.66
N MET A 176 -16.59 8.03 -7.93
CA MET A 176 -15.69 7.26 -8.81
C MET A 176 -14.39 8.02 -9.02
N LEU A 177 -13.28 7.29 -8.99
CA LEU A 177 -11.96 7.84 -9.31
C LEU A 177 -11.89 8.14 -10.82
N THR A 178 -11.51 9.36 -11.17
CA THR A 178 -11.27 9.78 -12.56
C THR A 178 -9.79 9.95 -12.87
N GLY A 179 -8.97 10.12 -11.82
CA GLY A 179 -7.52 10.20 -11.95
C GLY A 179 -6.81 10.17 -10.60
N VAL A 180 -5.55 9.77 -10.60
CA VAL A 180 -4.68 9.81 -9.42
C VAL A 180 -3.30 10.29 -9.82
N THR A 181 -2.83 11.33 -9.14
CA THR A 181 -1.50 11.93 -9.39
C THR A 181 -0.62 11.78 -8.16
N GLU A 182 0.50 11.06 -8.31
CA GLU A 182 1.49 10.94 -7.23
C GLU A 182 2.19 12.27 -7.01
N ARG A 183 2.06 12.83 -5.79
CA ARG A 183 2.77 14.02 -5.32
C ARG A 183 3.79 13.59 -4.25
N THR A 184 5.06 13.74 -4.54
CA THR A 184 6.14 13.17 -3.73
C THR A 184 6.64 14.10 -2.62
N LYS A 185 6.23 15.36 -2.63
CA LYS A 185 6.64 16.37 -1.65
C LYS A 185 5.44 17.21 -1.21
N ILE A 186 4.62 16.64 -0.33
CA ILE A 186 3.48 17.33 0.29
C ILE A 186 3.87 17.70 1.72
N PHE A 187 3.72 18.95 2.09
CA PHE A 187 4.01 19.50 3.41
C PHE A 187 2.72 19.93 4.09
N LYS A 188 2.61 19.65 5.40
CA LYS A 188 1.49 20.15 6.20
C LYS A 188 1.55 21.66 6.34
N LYS A 189 0.38 22.33 6.26
CA LYS A 189 0.24 23.79 6.42
C LYS A 189 -1.02 24.11 7.19
N GLY A 190 -0.94 24.08 8.51
CA GLY A 190 -2.11 24.23 9.37
C GLY A 190 -3.13 23.11 9.19
N ALA A 191 -4.37 23.45 8.83
CA ALA A 191 -5.43 22.48 8.52
C ALA A 191 -5.36 21.92 7.08
N ASP A 192 -4.57 22.55 6.22
CA ASP A 192 -4.35 22.22 4.81
C ASP A 192 -2.94 21.70 4.56
N ALA A 193 -2.55 21.61 3.30
CA ALA A 193 -1.22 21.24 2.86
C ALA A 193 -0.79 22.05 1.65
N GLU A 194 0.48 21.91 1.28
CA GLU A 194 1.02 22.42 0.01
C GLU A 194 2.00 21.39 -0.56
N TYR A 195 2.11 21.32 -1.89
CA TYR A 195 3.09 20.46 -2.53
C TYR A 195 4.01 21.24 -3.46
N THR A 196 5.16 20.65 -3.73
CA THR A 196 6.12 21.17 -4.69
C THR A 196 6.71 20.05 -5.55
N GLU A 197 7.00 20.35 -6.82
CA GLU A 197 7.69 19.43 -7.73
C GLU A 197 9.20 19.75 -7.80
N ASP A 198 9.54 21.05 -7.73
CA ASP A 198 10.90 21.55 -7.92
C ASP A 198 11.58 21.99 -6.61
N GLY A 199 10.83 22.15 -5.52
CA GLY A 199 11.30 22.65 -4.23
C GLY A 199 11.30 24.17 -4.12
N GLU A 200 10.89 24.89 -5.17
CA GLU A 200 10.85 26.36 -5.23
C GLU A 200 9.42 26.91 -5.31
N HIS A 201 8.57 26.26 -6.11
CA HIS A 201 7.18 26.65 -6.30
C HIS A 201 6.25 25.73 -5.50
N PHE A 202 5.41 26.32 -4.67
CA PHE A 202 4.48 25.60 -3.82
C PHE A 202 3.04 25.85 -4.24
N PHE A 203 2.26 24.76 -4.32
CA PHE A 203 0.86 24.78 -4.72
C PHE A 203 -0.03 24.31 -3.56
N PRO A 204 -1.11 25.01 -3.24
CA PRO A 204 -1.98 24.63 -2.13
C PRO A 204 -2.76 23.35 -2.43
N LEU A 205 -3.00 22.57 -1.39
CA LEU A 205 -3.89 21.43 -1.36
C LEU A 205 -4.83 21.56 -0.16
N ALA A 206 -6.13 21.51 -0.37
CA ALA A 206 -7.09 21.54 0.72
C ALA A 206 -6.95 20.28 1.60
N GLY A 207 -7.05 20.42 2.92
CA GLY A 207 -6.95 19.31 3.86
C GLY A 207 -8.00 18.22 3.65
N ASP A 208 -9.16 18.57 3.07
CA ASP A 208 -10.23 17.63 2.72
C ASP A 208 -10.06 16.97 1.35
N THR A 209 -8.99 17.28 0.61
CA THR A 209 -8.63 16.56 -0.63
C THR A 209 -8.50 15.07 -0.34
N ILE A 210 -9.09 14.22 -1.19
CA ILE A 210 -8.98 12.79 -1.05
C ILE A 210 -7.66 12.31 -1.65
N VAL A 211 -6.97 11.45 -0.91
CA VAL A 211 -5.71 10.86 -1.33
C VAL A 211 -5.72 9.35 -1.17
N SER A 212 -4.95 8.68 -2.03
CA SER A 212 -4.63 7.26 -1.93
C SER A 212 -3.44 7.04 -1.01
N MET A 213 -3.59 6.06 -0.12
CA MET A 213 -2.53 5.52 0.74
C MET A 213 -2.10 4.11 0.31
N ASN A 214 -2.32 3.76 -0.96
CA ASN A 214 -2.08 2.41 -1.50
C ASN A 214 -2.95 1.30 -0.87
N LEU A 215 -4.12 1.63 -0.31
CA LEU A 215 -5.11 0.62 0.03
C LEU A 215 -6.10 0.51 -1.13
N TRP A 216 -5.90 -0.52 -1.95
CA TRP A 216 -6.70 -0.79 -3.14
C TRP A 216 -7.35 -2.16 -3.07
N GLY A 217 -8.49 -2.32 -3.73
CA GLY A 217 -9.17 -3.58 -3.93
C GLY A 217 -9.31 -3.90 -5.42
N PHE A 218 -8.81 -5.07 -5.83
CA PHE A 218 -8.76 -5.50 -7.22
C PHE A 218 -9.32 -6.90 -7.43
N SER A 219 -9.74 -7.21 -8.65
CA SER A 219 -9.80 -8.58 -9.14
C SER A 219 -8.41 -9.06 -9.58
N ALA A 220 -8.22 -10.37 -9.73
CA ALA A 220 -6.96 -10.93 -10.22
C ALA A 220 -6.60 -10.44 -11.64
N ARG A 221 -7.58 -9.97 -12.43
CA ARG A 221 -7.36 -9.41 -13.76
C ARG A 221 -6.33 -8.28 -13.78
N VAL A 222 -6.24 -7.45 -12.74
CA VAL A 222 -5.26 -6.36 -12.68
C VAL A 222 -3.82 -6.87 -12.76
N LEU A 223 -3.55 -8.10 -12.31
CA LEU A 223 -2.20 -8.69 -12.36
C LEU A 223 -1.77 -8.97 -13.81
N ASP A 224 -2.70 -9.36 -14.66
CA ASP A 224 -2.45 -9.52 -16.11
C ASP A 224 -2.24 -8.16 -16.76
N GLU A 225 -3.04 -7.16 -16.43
CA GLU A 225 -2.90 -5.79 -16.95
C GLU A 225 -1.54 -5.19 -16.55
N LEU A 226 -1.15 -5.33 -15.29
CA LEU A 226 0.16 -4.89 -14.79
C LEU A 226 1.30 -5.56 -15.56
N TRP A 227 1.23 -6.87 -15.74
CA TRP A 227 2.27 -7.63 -16.44
C TRP A 227 2.36 -7.25 -17.91
N ASN A 228 1.22 -7.17 -18.61
CA ASN A 228 1.17 -6.91 -20.06
C ASN A 228 1.62 -5.49 -20.42
N ARG A 229 1.33 -4.49 -19.59
CA ARG A 229 1.70 -3.08 -19.83
C ARG A 229 3.12 -2.76 -19.41
N MET A 230 3.72 -3.55 -18.51
CA MET A 230 5.04 -3.29 -17.93
C MET A 230 6.15 -3.23 -18.98
N GLY A 231 6.15 -4.13 -19.95
CA GLY A 231 7.20 -4.18 -20.97
C GLY A 231 7.31 -2.89 -21.78
N ALA A 232 6.18 -2.35 -22.25
CA ALA A 232 6.15 -1.09 -22.98
C ALA A 232 6.61 0.09 -22.12
N PHE A 233 6.12 0.16 -20.88
CA PHE A 233 6.54 1.19 -19.92
C PHE A 233 8.05 1.16 -19.66
N LEU A 234 8.61 0.00 -19.35
CA LEU A 234 10.03 -0.13 -19.01
C LEU A 234 10.93 0.18 -20.23
N THR A 235 10.54 -0.25 -21.42
CA THR A 235 11.27 0.07 -22.65
C THR A 235 11.42 1.58 -22.84
N GLU A 236 10.38 2.35 -22.55
CA GLU A 236 10.44 3.81 -22.69
C GLU A 236 11.15 4.48 -21.51
N ALA A 237 10.80 4.11 -20.28
CA ALA A 237 11.34 4.72 -19.07
C ALA A 237 12.85 4.49 -18.91
N MET A 238 13.36 3.34 -19.33
CA MET A 238 14.79 3.03 -19.26
C MET A 238 15.64 3.86 -20.22
N LYS A 239 15.08 4.46 -21.29
CA LYS A 239 15.82 5.36 -22.17
C LYS A 239 16.33 6.61 -21.44
N THR A 240 15.59 7.07 -20.43
CA THR A 240 15.90 8.31 -19.71
C THR A 240 16.44 8.05 -18.31
N ASN A 241 15.96 7.00 -17.63
CA ASN A 241 16.31 6.73 -16.24
C ASN A 241 16.45 5.22 -15.96
N PRO A 242 17.42 4.51 -16.56
CA PRO A 242 17.52 3.05 -16.49
C PRO A 242 17.71 2.51 -15.07
N LEU A 243 18.43 3.22 -14.20
CA LEU A 243 18.76 2.75 -12.87
C LEU A 243 17.70 3.08 -11.81
N LYS A 244 16.79 4.04 -12.09
CA LYS A 244 15.88 4.56 -11.04
C LYS A 244 14.40 4.65 -11.47
N CYS A 245 14.04 4.40 -12.74
CA CYS A 245 12.64 4.41 -13.16
C CYS A 245 11.81 3.43 -12.33
N GLU A 246 10.57 3.78 -12.04
CA GLU A 246 9.64 2.96 -11.26
C GLU A 246 8.30 2.84 -11.97
N TYR A 247 7.80 1.63 -12.05
CA TYR A 247 6.49 1.29 -12.56
C TYR A 247 5.50 1.32 -11.40
N PHE A 248 4.84 2.43 -11.21
CA PHE A 248 3.90 2.64 -10.11
C PHE A 248 2.52 2.05 -10.42
N LEU A 249 1.86 1.50 -9.41
CA LEU A 249 0.50 0.99 -9.50
C LEU A 249 -0.51 2.06 -10.01
N PRO A 250 -0.50 3.31 -9.50
CA PRO A 250 -1.40 4.36 -9.98
C PRO A 250 -1.27 4.67 -11.47
N PHE A 251 -0.11 4.46 -12.08
CA PHE A 251 0.07 4.64 -13.51
C PHE A 251 -0.85 3.69 -14.31
N VAL A 252 -0.86 2.40 -13.96
CA VAL A 252 -1.68 1.40 -14.64
C VAL A 252 -3.17 1.62 -14.38
N VAL A 253 -3.52 2.04 -13.17
CA VAL A 253 -4.90 2.42 -12.86
C VAL A 253 -5.36 3.56 -13.75
N ASN A 254 -4.56 4.63 -13.89
CA ASN A 254 -4.88 5.76 -14.78
C ASN A 254 -5.04 5.34 -16.26
N GLU A 255 -4.18 4.45 -16.77
CA GLU A 255 -4.33 3.93 -18.12
C GLU A 255 -5.66 3.19 -18.29
N GLN A 256 -6.04 2.34 -17.31
CA GLN A 256 -7.31 1.61 -17.36
C GLN A 256 -8.54 2.52 -17.20
N LEU A 257 -8.43 3.62 -16.45
CA LEU A 257 -9.47 4.65 -16.37
C LEU A 257 -9.63 5.36 -17.73
N ALA A 258 -8.50 5.73 -18.36
CA ALA A 258 -8.48 6.45 -19.63
C ALA A 258 -9.04 5.61 -20.80
N ASP A 259 -8.68 4.33 -20.86
CA ASP A 259 -9.17 3.41 -21.90
C ASP A 259 -10.51 2.74 -21.54
N LYS A 260 -11.06 3.06 -20.36
CA LYS A 260 -12.33 2.55 -19.83
C LYS A 260 -12.38 1.03 -19.67
N SER A 261 -11.23 0.38 -19.53
CA SER A 261 -11.14 -1.06 -19.29
C SER A 261 -11.41 -1.43 -17.82
N ALA A 262 -11.34 -0.45 -16.92
CA ALA A 262 -11.74 -0.59 -15.52
C ALA A 262 -12.39 0.69 -14.98
N SER A 263 -13.07 0.54 -13.83
CA SER A 263 -13.57 1.64 -13.02
C SER A 263 -13.15 1.42 -11.57
N VAL A 264 -12.99 2.52 -10.82
CA VAL A 264 -12.56 2.46 -9.41
C VAL A 264 -13.55 3.23 -8.55
N GLN A 265 -14.21 2.54 -7.64
CA GLN A 265 -15.04 3.16 -6.62
C GLN A 265 -14.13 3.68 -5.48
N VAL A 266 -14.35 4.92 -5.07
CA VAL A 266 -13.67 5.49 -3.90
C VAL A 266 -14.51 5.20 -2.66
N LEU A 267 -13.93 4.44 -1.72
CA LEU A 267 -14.53 4.15 -0.42
C LEU A 267 -14.03 5.21 0.58
N PRO A 268 -14.91 6.11 1.08
CA PRO A 268 -14.46 7.20 1.95
C PRO A 268 -14.03 6.67 3.31
N CYS A 269 -12.90 7.17 3.82
CA CYS A 269 -12.35 6.81 5.12
C CYS A 269 -12.01 8.06 5.93
N GLU A 270 -12.53 8.14 7.15
CA GLU A 270 -12.25 9.24 8.09
C GLU A 270 -11.14 8.87 9.10
N GLU A 271 -10.57 7.67 8.99
CA GLU A 271 -9.46 7.21 9.84
C GLU A 271 -8.23 8.11 9.67
N THR A 272 -7.45 8.19 10.73
CA THR A 272 -6.15 8.84 10.68
C THR A 272 -5.10 7.79 10.32
N TRP A 273 -4.36 8.07 9.25
CA TRP A 273 -3.20 7.28 8.88
C TRP A 273 -2.04 7.57 9.84
N TYR A 274 -1.29 6.54 10.18
CA TYR A 274 -0.03 6.64 10.89
C TYR A 274 1.04 5.85 10.14
N GLY A 275 2.25 6.41 10.11
CA GLY A 275 3.43 5.76 9.55
C GLY A 275 4.68 6.38 10.16
N VAL A 276 5.79 5.65 10.12
CA VAL A 276 7.09 6.14 10.61
C VAL A 276 7.93 6.53 9.39
N THR A 277 7.60 7.69 8.83
CA THR A 277 8.40 8.28 7.73
C THR A 277 9.66 8.92 8.26
N TYR A 278 9.54 9.61 9.38
CA TYR A 278 10.62 10.24 10.13
C TYR A 278 10.72 9.59 11.51
N ARG A 279 11.91 9.61 12.11
CA ARG A 279 12.12 9.00 13.43
C ARG A 279 11.28 9.68 14.52
N GLU A 280 11.00 10.96 14.33
CA GLU A 280 10.17 11.80 15.18
C GLU A 280 8.70 11.37 15.18
N ASP A 281 8.22 10.75 14.09
CA ASP A 281 6.84 10.25 13.99
C ASP A 281 6.56 9.14 15.02
N LEU A 282 7.58 8.39 15.43
CA LEU A 282 7.42 7.24 16.32
C LEU A 282 6.75 7.60 17.65
N ALA A 283 7.05 8.75 18.20
CA ALA A 283 6.46 9.21 19.47
C ALA A 283 4.95 9.43 19.33
N SER A 284 4.52 10.09 18.24
CA SER A 284 3.10 10.34 17.95
C SER A 284 2.35 9.04 17.62
N VAL A 285 3.00 8.09 16.94
CA VAL A 285 2.43 6.76 16.67
C VAL A 285 2.20 5.99 17.97
N LYS A 286 3.18 5.96 18.88
CA LYS A 286 3.05 5.31 20.20
C LYS A 286 1.91 5.92 21.02
N GLU A 287 1.80 7.25 21.04
CA GLU A 287 0.72 7.95 21.73
C GLU A 287 -0.66 7.61 21.12
N ALA A 288 -0.76 7.59 19.80
CA ALA A 288 -2.00 7.22 19.10
C ALA A 288 -2.41 5.77 19.39
N VAL A 289 -1.47 4.82 19.36
CA VAL A 289 -1.74 3.41 19.69
C VAL A 289 -2.19 3.26 21.15
N ALA A 290 -1.50 3.92 22.09
CA ALA A 290 -1.89 3.90 23.50
C ALA A 290 -3.30 4.46 23.70
N LYS A 291 -3.65 5.54 23.00
CA LYS A 291 -5.00 6.11 23.04
C LYS A 291 -6.03 5.14 22.45
N MET A 292 -5.75 4.52 21.30
CA MET A 292 -6.67 3.55 20.69
C MET A 292 -6.93 2.33 21.59
N LYS A 293 -5.91 1.86 22.34
CA LYS A 293 -6.07 0.82 23.36
C LYS A 293 -6.92 1.31 24.53
N ALA A 294 -6.66 2.50 25.06
CA ALA A 294 -7.44 3.09 26.14
C ALA A 294 -8.92 3.31 25.74
N ASP A 295 -9.18 3.67 24.49
CA ASP A 295 -10.54 3.83 23.94
C ASP A 295 -11.21 2.47 23.62
N GLY A 296 -10.53 1.34 23.83
CA GLY A 296 -11.06 -0.01 23.58
C GLY A 296 -11.16 -0.42 22.10
N ILE A 297 -10.51 0.32 21.20
CA ILE A 297 -10.43 -0.04 19.77
C ILE A 297 -9.58 -1.29 19.62
N TYR A 298 -8.44 -1.36 20.33
CA TYR A 298 -7.57 -2.52 20.42
C TYR A 298 -7.47 -3.03 21.86
N THR A 299 -7.26 -4.33 21.98
CA THR A 299 -6.89 -4.98 23.26
C THR A 299 -5.40 -4.77 23.54
N GLU A 300 -4.98 -4.94 24.81
CA GLU A 300 -3.57 -4.88 25.19
C GLU A 300 -2.74 -5.82 24.31
N GLU A 301 -3.20 -7.06 24.18
CA GLU A 301 -2.63 -8.04 23.28
C GLU A 301 -3.57 -8.29 22.11
N LEU A 302 -3.12 -8.00 20.89
CA LEU A 302 -3.95 -8.04 19.68
C LEU A 302 -4.52 -9.45 19.41
N TRP A 303 -3.74 -10.49 19.67
CA TRP A 303 -3.99 -11.84 19.17
C TRP A 303 -4.46 -12.84 20.27
N LYS A 304 -4.94 -12.36 21.42
CA LYS A 304 -5.48 -13.19 22.51
C LYS A 304 -6.97 -13.24 22.57
#